data_cb7bb32aab1ee89e197238e437313df2
#
_entry.id   cb7bb32aab1ee89e197238e437313df2
#
_cell.length_a   1.000
_cell.length_b   1.000
_cell.length_c   1.000
_cell.angle_alpha   90.00
_cell.angle_beta   90.00
_cell.angle_gamma   90.00
#
_symmetry.space_group_name_H-M   'P 1'
#
loop_
_entity.id
_entity.type
_entity.pdbx_description
1 polymer ?
#
loop_
_entity_poly.entity_id
_entity_poly.type
_entity_poly.pdbx_seq_one_letter_code
_entity_poly.pdbx_strand_id
1 'polypeptide(L)'
;EKAGNKDGTIPAWTGGLCAPPSGWTAAKGYVDPFASDKIKFTITKANLNEHKDKLTPGMLAVLNKHDVFKMNVYETRRTACYPQAVYDDVKAMATKIELQGFGISGGRSAVPFPIPKTGLEVMWNHQQRYLGGGLDRDYHSFPVRANGDFYKIGAHEYRIFNQNLDQPQDNLLLAFQSRFTAPATLEGTVFLVHEPLDQVKQTRSAWIYNAGQRRVRRAPDLAYDNFTDGTEGMRTSDQFDAWNGAPDRYDWKLIGRKEIYVPYNSFKLADKSLKY
;
A
#
# COMPACT_ATOMS: atom_id res chain seq x y z
N GLU A 1 6.48 -9.37 19.00
CA GLU A 1 7.34 -9.64 17.83
C GLU A 1 8.60 -8.79 17.79
N LYS A 2 9.02 -8.31 18.93
CA LYS A 2 10.30 -7.60 19.06
C LYS A 2 11.48 -8.54 18.86
N ALA A 3 11.33 -9.80 19.23
CA ALA A 3 12.43 -10.75 19.37
C ALA A 3 13.07 -11.28 18.06
N GLY A 4 12.49 -10.99 16.89
CA GLY A 4 12.97 -11.59 15.65
C GLY A 4 12.57 -13.07 15.48
N ASN A 5 13.16 -13.75 14.50
CA ASN A 5 12.93 -15.19 14.25
C ASN A 5 14.06 -16.08 14.78
N LYS A 6 13.82 -17.40 14.75
CA LYS A 6 14.75 -18.38 15.33
C LYS A 6 16.07 -18.53 14.59
N ASP A 7 16.07 -18.37 13.27
CA ASP A 7 17.24 -18.53 12.39
C ASP A 7 18.06 -17.24 12.23
N GLY A 8 17.62 -16.13 12.86
CA GLY A 8 18.32 -14.84 12.83
C GLY A 8 18.18 -14.08 11.51
N THR A 9 17.44 -14.61 10.53
CA THR A 9 17.22 -13.91 9.24
C THR A 9 16.33 -12.68 9.39
N ILE A 10 15.50 -12.63 10.44
CA ILE A 10 14.76 -11.46 10.88
C ILE A 10 15.28 -11.09 12.27
N PRO A 11 16.09 -10.02 12.41
CA PRO A 11 16.68 -9.64 13.70
C PRO A 11 15.62 -9.11 14.66
N ALA A 12 15.98 -8.96 15.93
CA ALA A 12 15.16 -8.26 16.91
C ALA A 12 14.90 -6.83 16.47
N TRP A 13 13.70 -6.32 16.75
CA TRP A 13 13.36 -4.92 16.47
C TRP A 13 13.93 -4.01 17.54
N THR A 14 14.71 -3.02 17.12
CA THR A 14 15.45 -2.10 17.99
C THR A 14 14.87 -0.68 18.02
N GLY A 15 13.63 -0.50 17.57
CA GLY A 15 12.95 0.80 17.54
C GLY A 15 12.71 1.34 16.13
N GLY A 16 13.39 0.80 15.12
CA GLY A 16 13.24 1.25 13.75
C GLY A 16 13.95 2.58 13.44
N LEU A 17 13.57 3.22 12.36
CA LEU A 17 14.04 4.55 11.94
C LEU A 17 12.95 5.59 12.23
N CYS A 18 13.07 6.29 13.35
CA CYS A 18 12.07 7.26 13.81
C CYS A 18 12.35 8.69 13.32
N ALA A 19 13.51 8.93 12.73
CA ALA A 19 13.91 10.22 12.17
C ALA A 19 14.36 10.04 10.71
N PRO A 20 14.23 11.09 9.90
CA PRO A 20 14.77 11.06 8.55
C PRO A 20 16.27 10.76 8.55
N PRO A 21 16.77 10.00 7.53
CA PRO A 21 18.20 9.73 7.42
C PRO A 21 19.01 11.03 7.25
N SER A 22 20.29 10.98 7.65
CA SER A 22 21.22 12.10 7.44
C SER A 22 21.24 12.51 5.96
N GLY A 23 21.23 13.81 5.70
CA GLY A 23 21.21 14.37 4.35
C GLY A 23 19.84 14.40 3.67
N TRP A 24 18.79 13.91 4.30
CA TRP A 24 17.43 14.05 3.80
C TRP A 24 16.95 15.51 3.91
N THR A 25 16.30 15.98 2.86
CA THR A 25 15.48 17.21 2.88
C THR A 25 14.24 16.99 2.02
N ALA A 26 13.18 17.74 2.26
CA ALA A 26 11.96 17.64 1.45
C ALA A 26 12.24 17.86 -0.05
N ALA A 27 13.18 18.75 -0.40
CA ALA A 27 13.55 19.00 -1.79
C ALA A 27 14.33 17.86 -2.44
N LYS A 28 15.18 17.15 -1.67
CA LYS A 28 15.95 16.00 -2.17
C LYS A 28 15.12 14.73 -2.27
N GLY A 29 14.08 14.63 -1.45
CA GLY A 29 13.26 13.41 -1.36
C GLY A 29 13.96 12.30 -0.58
N TYR A 30 13.68 11.06 -0.93
CA TYR A 30 14.18 9.89 -0.21
C TYR A 30 15.69 9.72 -0.31
N VAL A 31 16.31 9.38 0.82
CA VAL A 31 17.73 9.00 0.93
C VAL A 31 17.77 7.57 1.43
N ASP A 32 18.52 6.71 0.74
CA ASP A 32 18.71 5.32 1.15
C ASP A 32 19.73 5.22 2.27
N PRO A 33 19.34 4.94 3.53
CA PRO A 33 20.28 4.81 4.63
C PRO A 33 21.06 3.48 4.58
N PHE A 34 20.71 2.59 3.67
CA PHE A 34 21.28 1.24 3.51
C PHE A 34 21.96 1.04 2.16
N ALA A 35 22.37 2.12 1.49
CA ALA A 35 23.00 2.06 0.19
C ALA A 35 24.30 1.21 0.15
N SER A 36 24.93 1.00 1.31
CA SER A 36 26.13 0.15 1.47
C SER A 36 25.82 -1.33 1.67
N ASP A 37 24.56 -1.71 1.86
CA ASP A 37 24.18 -3.11 2.09
C ASP A 37 24.56 -3.97 0.87
N LYS A 38 25.11 -5.17 1.16
CA LYS A 38 25.52 -6.12 0.13
C LYS A 38 24.42 -7.13 -0.14
N ILE A 39 24.35 -7.59 -1.40
CA ILE A 39 23.47 -8.69 -1.78
C ILE A 39 23.97 -9.94 -1.07
N LYS A 40 23.10 -10.60 -0.29
CA LYS A 40 23.39 -11.89 0.36
C LYS A 40 23.34 -13.02 -0.65
N PHE A 41 22.31 -13.06 -1.46
CA PHE A 41 22.13 -13.98 -2.58
C PHE A 41 21.08 -13.43 -3.55
N THR A 42 20.99 -14.08 -4.70
CA THR A 42 20.02 -13.70 -5.75
C THR A 42 19.14 -14.88 -6.09
N ILE A 43 17.82 -14.69 -6.08
CA ILE A 43 16.86 -15.68 -6.52
C ILE A 43 16.58 -15.44 -7.99
N THR A 44 16.66 -16.49 -8.78
CA THR A 44 16.41 -16.54 -10.22
C THR A 44 15.56 -17.77 -10.55
N LYS A 45 15.17 -17.93 -11.80
CA LYS A 45 14.50 -19.15 -12.27
C LYS A 45 15.30 -20.41 -11.98
N ALA A 46 16.62 -20.35 -11.99
CA ALA A 46 17.49 -21.54 -11.82
C ALA A 46 17.43 -22.09 -10.39
N ASN A 47 17.27 -21.25 -9.36
CA ASN A 47 17.30 -21.65 -7.95
C ASN A 47 16.01 -21.36 -7.18
N LEU A 48 14.94 -20.92 -7.85
CA LEU A 48 13.69 -20.52 -7.16
C LEU A 48 13.10 -21.65 -6.29
N ASN A 49 13.31 -22.91 -6.66
CA ASN A 49 12.78 -24.05 -5.92
C ASN A 49 13.39 -24.19 -4.51
N GLU A 50 14.60 -23.69 -4.30
CA GLU A 50 15.26 -23.66 -2.99
C GLU A 50 14.61 -22.64 -2.04
N HIS A 51 13.85 -21.70 -2.59
CA HIS A 51 13.26 -20.57 -1.88
C HIS A 51 11.73 -20.53 -1.94
N LYS A 52 11.07 -21.52 -2.59
CA LYS A 52 9.64 -21.52 -2.89
C LYS A 52 8.74 -21.29 -1.67
N ASP A 53 9.14 -21.80 -0.51
CA ASP A 53 8.34 -21.70 0.72
C ASP A 53 8.29 -20.26 1.28
N LYS A 54 9.24 -19.41 0.85
CA LYS A 54 9.30 -17.97 1.20
C LYS A 54 8.89 -17.06 0.02
N LEU A 55 8.39 -17.61 -1.08
CA LEU A 55 7.91 -16.88 -2.24
C LEU A 55 6.39 -16.93 -2.33
N THR A 56 5.77 -15.83 -2.74
CA THR A 56 4.33 -15.83 -3.04
C THR A 56 4.06 -16.51 -4.38
N PRO A 57 2.83 -17.01 -4.64
CA PRO A 57 2.47 -17.57 -5.95
C PRO A 57 2.74 -16.62 -7.11
N GLY A 58 2.51 -15.31 -6.92
CA GLY A 58 2.80 -14.30 -7.94
C GLY A 58 4.29 -14.15 -8.23
N MET A 59 5.14 -14.15 -7.20
CA MET A 59 6.61 -14.11 -7.37
C MET A 59 7.12 -15.35 -8.09
N LEU A 60 6.60 -16.53 -7.73
CA LEU A 60 6.92 -17.78 -8.43
C LEU A 60 6.53 -17.72 -9.90
N ALA A 61 5.34 -17.20 -10.22
CA ALA A 61 4.88 -17.06 -11.58
C ALA A 61 5.78 -16.12 -12.42
N VAL A 62 6.18 -14.98 -11.85
CA VAL A 62 7.07 -14.01 -12.52
C VAL A 62 8.46 -14.62 -12.76
N LEU A 63 9.06 -15.24 -11.73
CA LEU A 63 10.38 -15.89 -11.84
C LEU A 63 10.38 -17.03 -12.86
N ASN A 64 9.29 -17.80 -12.96
CA ASN A 64 9.17 -18.87 -13.94
C ASN A 64 8.99 -18.34 -15.36
N LYS A 65 8.26 -17.23 -15.52
CA LYS A 65 7.89 -16.69 -16.82
C LYS A 65 9.01 -15.88 -17.48
N HIS A 66 9.79 -15.16 -16.68
CA HIS A 66 10.76 -14.17 -17.17
C HIS A 66 12.18 -14.54 -16.74
N ASP A 67 12.97 -15.06 -17.68
CA ASP A 67 14.34 -15.53 -17.45
C ASP A 67 15.30 -14.41 -16.98
N VAL A 68 15.01 -13.16 -17.38
CA VAL A 68 15.80 -12.00 -16.98
C VAL A 68 15.46 -11.47 -15.59
N PHE A 69 14.31 -11.88 -15.03
CA PHE A 69 13.88 -11.41 -13.73
C PHE A 69 14.67 -12.08 -12.61
N LYS A 70 15.10 -11.27 -11.66
CA LYS A 70 15.86 -11.72 -10.48
C LYS A 70 15.46 -10.94 -9.26
N MET A 71 15.53 -11.58 -8.10
CA MET A 71 15.32 -10.97 -6.79
C MET A 71 16.64 -10.96 -6.02
N ASN A 72 17.21 -9.79 -5.78
CA ASN A 72 18.38 -9.64 -4.92
C ASN A 72 17.91 -9.58 -3.45
N VAL A 73 18.39 -10.48 -2.63
CA VAL A 73 18.06 -10.55 -1.21
C VAL A 73 19.17 -9.91 -0.40
N TYR A 74 18.76 -9.00 0.47
CA TYR A 74 19.63 -8.24 1.37
C TYR A 74 19.38 -8.65 2.82
N GLU A 75 20.15 -8.10 3.72
CA GLU A 75 19.91 -8.23 5.14
C GLU A 75 18.56 -7.57 5.52
N THR A 76 17.80 -8.27 6.37
CA THR A 76 16.51 -7.74 6.84
C THR A 76 16.73 -6.56 7.75
N ARG A 77 16.18 -5.41 7.37
CA ARG A 77 16.16 -4.19 8.18
C ARG A 77 14.76 -3.96 8.72
N ARG A 78 14.61 -3.81 10.03
CA ARG A 78 13.32 -3.58 10.67
C ARG A 78 13.14 -2.11 10.94
N THR A 79 12.86 -1.34 9.88
CA THR A 79 12.86 0.13 9.90
C THR A 79 11.56 0.76 10.41
N ALA A 80 10.47 0.00 10.50
CA ALA A 80 9.19 0.54 10.94
C ALA A 80 9.28 1.20 12.32
N CYS A 81 8.90 2.47 12.38
CA CYS A 81 8.78 3.25 13.59
C CYS A 81 7.56 4.15 13.47
N TYR A 82 6.71 4.13 14.48
CA TYR A 82 5.55 5.01 14.60
C TYR A 82 5.76 6.01 15.74
N PRO A 83 5.09 7.17 15.71
CA PRO A 83 5.01 8.05 16.88
C PRO A 83 4.51 7.29 18.11
N GLN A 84 5.02 7.62 19.29
CA GLN A 84 4.64 6.94 20.54
C GLN A 84 3.13 6.96 20.76
N ALA A 85 2.46 8.06 20.43
CA ALA A 85 1.01 8.20 20.53
C ALA A 85 0.24 7.11 19.74
N VAL A 86 0.78 6.64 18.60
CA VAL A 86 0.16 5.56 17.83
C VAL A 86 0.25 4.23 18.57
N TYR A 87 1.39 3.93 19.20
CA TYR A 87 1.52 2.72 20.01
C TYR A 87 0.61 2.75 21.25
N ASP A 88 0.49 3.90 21.88
CA ASP A 88 -0.36 4.11 23.07
C ASP A 88 -1.84 3.95 22.68
N ASP A 89 -2.26 4.51 21.54
CA ASP A 89 -3.59 4.33 20.98
C ASP A 89 -3.89 2.85 20.68
N VAL A 90 -3.00 2.16 19.98
CA VAL A 90 -3.17 0.72 19.69
C VAL A 90 -3.38 -0.07 20.99
N LYS A 91 -2.61 0.21 22.02
CA LYS A 91 -2.74 -0.44 23.34
C LYS A 91 -4.08 -0.12 24.00
N ALA A 92 -4.49 1.15 23.98
CA ALA A 92 -5.73 1.62 24.59
C ALA A 92 -6.98 1.07 23.89
N MET A 93 -6.90 0.84 22.58
CA MET A 93 -8.01 0.40 21.76
C MET A 93 -8.07 -1.12 21.53
N ALA A 94 -7.03 -1.86 21.90
CA ALA A 94 -6.86 -3.29 21.61
C ALA A 94 -8.03 -4.20 22.07
N THR A 95 -8.81 -3.79 23.06
CA THR A 95 -9.95 -4.54 23.62
C THR A 95 -11.29 -3.87 23.39
N LYS A 96 -11.33 -2.77 22.65
CA LYS A 96 -12.55 -1.96 22.44
C LYS A 96 -13.10 -2.12 21.04
N ILE A 97 -12.23 -2.36 20.06
CA ILE A 97 -12.63 -2.47 18.66
C ILE A 97 -13.07 -3.89 18.38
N GLU A 98 -14.25 -4.02 17.77
CA GLU A 98 -14.86 -5.28 17.40
C GLU A 98 -15.35 -5.26 15.96
N LEU A 99 -15.41 -6.43 15.31
CA LEU A 99 -16.07 -6.58 14.03
C LEU A 99 -17.58 -6.41 14.22
N GLN A 100 -18.20 -5.63 13.33
CA GLN A 100 -19.65 -5.48 13.23
C GLN A 100 -20.07 -5.72 11.77
N GLY A 101 -20.50 -6.94 11.49
CA GLY A 101 -20.71 -7.39 10.11
C GLY A 101 -19.37 -7.35 9.34
N PHE A 102 -19.32 -6.57 8.27
CA PHE A 102 -18.11 -6.34 7.51
C PHE A 102 -17.30 -5.09 7.97
N GLY A 103 -17.87 -4.26 8.81
CA GLY A 103 -17.25 -3.06 9.37
C GLY A 103 -16.63 -3.29 10.76
N ILE A 104 -16.22 -2.19 11.38
CA ILE A 104 -15.70 -2.16 12.74
C ILE A 104 -16.50 -1.18 13.60
N SER A 105 -16.58 -1.47 14.88
CA SER A 105 -17.20 -0.61 15.90
C SER A 105 -16.25 -0.45 17.10
N GLY A 106 -16.60 0.43 18.05
CA GLY A 106 -15.82 0.65 19.27
C GLY A 106 -14.65 1.63 19.12
N GLY A 107 -14.47 2.23 17.94
CA GLY A 107 -13.44 3.23 17.68
C GLY A 107 -12.55 2.92 16.49
N ARG A 108 -11.42 3.60 16.43
CA ARG A 108 -10.40 3.45 15.38
C ARG A 108 -9.02 3.31 16.00
N SER A 109 -8.15 2.58 15.34
CA SER A 109 -6.76 2.44 15.72
C SER A 109 -5.93 2.03 14.49
N ALA A 110 -4.64 2.32 14.51
CA ALA A 110 -3.71 1.88 13.46
C ALA A 110 -3.56 0.35 13.38
N VAL A 111 -3.88 -0.37 14.44
CA VAL A 111 -3.94 -1.84 14.47
C VAL A 111 -5.18 -2.23 15.30
N PRO A 112 -6.37 -2.23 14.69
CA PRO A 112 -7.61 -2.51 15.41
C PRO A 112 -7.61 -3.90 16.09
N PHE A 113 -6.98 -4.88 15.46
CA PHE A 113 -6.92 -6.26 15.94
C PHE A 113 -5.46 -6.71 16.13
N PRO A 114 -4.79 -6.38 17.25
CA PRO A 114 -3.38 -6.75 17.47
C PRO A 114 -3.12 -8.26 17.43
N ILE A 115 -4.12 -9.07 17.76
CA ILE A 115 -4.13 -10.53 17.67
C ILE A 115 -5.34 -10.95 16.83
N PRO A 116 -5.24 -10.85 15.48
CA PRO A 116 -6.35 -11.14 14.61
C PRO A 116 -6.73 -12.62 14.65
N LYS A 117 -8.03 -12.91 14.67
CA LYS A 117 -8.62 -14.25 14.70
C LYS A 117 -9.18 -14.67 13.34
N THR A 118 -9.48 -13.70 12.49
CA THR A 118 -10.11 -13.92 11.18
C THR A 118 -9.34 -13.21 10.07
N GLY A 119 -9.58 -13.61 8.83
CA GLY A 119 -9.03 -12.92 7.66
C GLY A 119 -9.53 -11.48 7.54
N LEU A 120 -10.78 -11.23 7.92
CA LEU A 120 -11.37 -9.89 7.89
C LEU A 120 -10.69 -8.95 8.91
N GLU A 121 -10.34 -9.43 10.10
CA GLU A 121 -9.56 -8.64 11.06
C GLU A 121 -8.16 -8.27 10.54
N VAL A 122 -7.50 -9.18 9.82
CA VAL A 122 -6.21 -8.87 9.15
C VAL A 122 -6.39 -7.81 8.08
N MET A 123 -7.48 -7.89 7.30
CA MET A 123 -7.81 -6.88 6.30
C MET A 123 -8.02 -5.50 6.95
N TRP A 124 -8.73 -5.43 8.07
CA TRP A 124 -8.91 -4.18 8.80
C TRP A 124 -7.61 -3.62 9.37
N ASN A 125 -6.67 -4.46 9.84
CA ASN A 125 -5.34 -4.02 10.23
C ASN A 125 -4.58 -3.41 9.03
N HIS A 126 -4.75 -3.95 7.82
CA HIS A 126 -4.20 -3.37 6.61
C HIS A 126 -4.84 -2.01 6.28
N GLN A 127 -6.16 -1.92 6.32
CA GLN A 127 -6.91 -0.69 5.98
C GLN A 127 -6.62 0.47 6.95
N GLN A 128 -6.51 0.19 8.23
CA GLN A 128 -6.33 1.20 9.29
C GLN A 128 -4.86 1.53 9.57
N ARG A 129 -3.91 0.82 8.96
CA ARG A 129 -2.49 1.00 9.27
C ARG A 129 -2.06 2.46 9.22
N TYR A 130 -1.16 2.85 10.10
CA TYR A 130 -0.65 4.21 10.16
C TYR A 130 0.13 4.58 8.89
N LEU A 131 -0.29 5.63 8.21
CA LEU A 131 0.33 6.18 7.00
C LEU A 131 0.71 7.67 7.18
N GLY A 132 0.82 8.13 8.40
CA GLY A 132 1.06 9.54 8.72
C GLY A 132 -0.23 10.36 8.84
N GLY A 133 -0.09 11.68 8.94
CA GLY A 133 -1.20 12.63 9.03
C GLY A 133 -1.93 12.85 7.72
N GLY A 134 -1.22 12.72 6.64
CA GLY A 134 -1.68 12.88 5.27
C GLY A 134 -0.57 12.50 4.30
N LEU A 135 -0.86 12.57 3.02
CA LEU A 135 0.05 12.23 1.95
C LEU A 135 -0.03 13.29 0.86
N ASP A 136 1.13 13.75 0.44
CA ASP A 136 1.33 14.63 -0.72
C ASP A 136 2.49 14.03 -1.53
N ARG A 137 2.20 13.52 -2.74
CA ARG A 137 3.22 12.85 -3.54
C ARG A 137 2.98 12.93 -5.05
N ASP A 138 4.07 12.94 -5.79
CA ASP A 138 4.08 12.52 -7.19
C ASP A 138 4.34 11.02 -7.29
N TYR A 139 3.61 10.34 -8.15
CA TYR A 139 3.86 8.93 -8.44
C TYR A 139 3.76 8.63 -9.94
N HIS A 140 4.43 7.57 -10.33
CA HIS A 140 4.35 7.04 -11.68
C HIS A 140 3.88 5.59 -11.66
N SER A 141 3.06 5.22 -12.63
CA SER A 141 2.72 3.84 -12.93
C SER A 141 2.96 3.52 -14.39
N PHE A 142 3.24 2.26 -14.67
CA PHE A 142 3.59 1.78 -15.99
C PHE A 142 2.75 0.55 -16.32
N PRO A 143 1.65 0.69 -17.10
CA PRO A 143 0.96 -0.47 -17.66
C PRO A 143 1.88 -1.12 -18.68
N VAL A 144 2.31 -2.36 -18.40
CA VAL A 144 3.20 -3.13 -19.26
C VAL A 144 2.38 -4.18 -20.00
N ARG A 145 2.33 -4.08 -21.32
CA ARG A 145 1.60 -4.99 -22.22
C ARG A 145 2.33 -6.31 -22.39
N ALA A 146 1.63 -7.32 -22.89
CA ALA A 146 2.19 -8.66 -23.12
C ALA A 146 3.37 -8.68 -24.12
N ASN A 147 3.43 -7.74 -25.04
CA ASN A 147 4.53 -7.56 -26.00
C ASN A 147 5.75 -6.80 -25.41
N GLY A 148 5.64 -6.35 -24.16
CA GLY A 148 6.68 -5.57 -23.48
C GLY A 148 6.55 -4.05 -23.63
N ASP A 149 5.64 -3.56 -24.47
CA ASP A 149 5.38 -2.13 -24.58
C ASP A 149 4.81 -1.57 -23.28
N PHE A 150 5.19 -0.37 -22.94
CA PHE A 150 4.67 0.35 -21.78
C PHE A 150 4.68 1.86 -22.01
N TYR A 151 3.91 2.57 -21.21
CA TYR A 151 3.96 4.02 -21.16
C TYR A 151 3.83 4.51 -19.71
N LYS A 152 4.28 5.73 -19.48
CA LYS A 152 4.25 6.33 -18.15
C LYS A 152 2.92 7.03 -17.91
N ILE A 153 2.29 6.70 -16.79
CA ILE A 153 1.20 7.48 -16.20
C ILE A 153 1.77 8.21 -15.00
N GLY A 154 1.72 9.53 -15.03
CA GLY A 154 2.11 10.38 -13.91
C GLY A 154 0.88 10.94 -13.22
N ALA A 155 0.92 11.04 -11.91
CA ALA A 155 -0.12 11.72 -11.14
C ALA A 155 0.46 12.36 -9.88
N HIS A 156 -0.20 13.44 -9.46
CA HIS A 156 -0.01 14.06 -8.17
C HIS A 156 -1.19 13.69 -7.27
N GLU A 157 -0.90 13.20 -6.07
CA GLU A 157 -1.90 12.70 -5.12
C GLU A 157 -1.84 13.45 -3.81
N TYR A 158 -3.00 13.88 -3.35
CA TYR A 158 -3.25 14.30 -1.97
C TYR A 158 -4.15 13.28 -1.28
N ARG A 159 -3.82 12.93 -0.04
CA ARG A 159 -4.65 12.07 0.80
C ARG A 159 -4.67 12.61 2.22
N ILE A 160 -5.84 12.68 2.81
CA ILE A 160 -6.01 13.03 4.22
C ILE A 160 -6.85 11.95 4.91
N PHE A 161 -6.45 11.59 6.11
CA PHE A 161 -7.18 10.64 6.93
C PHE A 161 -8.16 11.38 7.83
N ASN A 162 -9.33 10.79 8.02
CA ASN A 162 -10.44 11.40 8.74
C ASN A 162 -10.07 11.87 10.16
N GLN A 163 -9.22 11.13 10.87
CA GLN A 163 -8.75 11.49 12.21
C GLN A 163 -7.90 12.78 12.25
N ASN A 164 -7.44 13.26 11.09
CA ASN A 164 -6.64 14.49 10.97
C ASN A 164 -7.45 15.68 10.43
N LEU A 165 -8.75 15.51 10.28
CA LEU A 165 -9.66 16.62 9.96
C LEU A 165 -10.01 17.37 11.25
N ASP A 166 -10.17 18.68 11.18
CA ASP A 166 -10.65 19.52 12.32
C ASP A 166 -12.01 19.04 12.81
N GLN A 167 -12.83 18.55 11.91
CA GLN A 167 -14.14 17.96 12.19
C GLN A 167 -14.22 16.57 11.54
N PRO A 168 -13.80 15.52 12.24
CA PRO A 168 -13.93 14.15 11.76
C PRO A 168 -15.37 13.79 11.43
N GLN A 169 -15.56 13.15 10.28
CA GLN A 169 -16.88 12.75 9.78
C GLN A 169 -17.16 11.30 10.14
N ASP A 170 -18.44 11.02 10.44
CA ASP A 170 -18.89 9.64 10.61
C ASP A 170 -18.69 8.85 9.32
N ASN A 171 -18.30 7.59 9.46
CA ASN A 171 -18.09 6.65 8.37
C ASN A 171 -17.15 7.12 7.24
N LEU A 172 -16.28 8.09 7.48
CA LEU A 172 -15.20 8.45 6.55
C LEU A 172 -13.89 7.82 7.02
N LEU A 173 -13.23 7.05 6.17
CA LEU A 173 -11.86 6.56 6.39
C LEU A 173 -10.85 7.62 5.97
N LEU A 174 -10.94 8.07 4.73
CA LEU A 174 -10.05 9.06 4.15
C LEU A 174 -10.72 9.79 2.96
N ALA A 175 -10.18 10.95 2.64
CA ALA A 175 -10.42 11.61 1.37
C ALA A 175 -9.14 11.64 0.54
N PHE A 176 -9.27 11.42 -0.75
CA PHE A 176 -8.15 11.34 -1.65
C PHE A 176 -8.46 12.12 -2.94
N GLN A 177 -7.48 12.88 -3.42
CA GLN A 177 -7.52 13.54 -4.70
C GLN A 177 -6.30 13.13 -5.52
N SER A 178 -6.50 12.81 -6.80
CA SER A 178 -5.41 12.52 -7.72
C SER A 178 -5.60 13.30 -9.01
N ARG A 179 -4.57 14.04 -9.43
CA ARG A 179 -4.52 14.77 -10.69
C ARG A 179 -3.50 14.14 -11.61
N PHE A 180 -3.92 13.69 -12.77
CA PHE A 180 -3.00 13.17 -13.79
C PHE A 180 -2.13 14.26 -14.38
N THR A 181 -0.85 13.95 -14.53
CA THR A 181 0.19 14.83 -15.11
C THR A 181 0.80 14.25 -16.38
N ALA A 182 0.52 12.99 -16.68
CA ALA A 182 0.93 12.29 -17.90
C ALA A 182 0.07 11.03 -18.11
N PRO A 183 -0.11 10.54 -19.37
CA PRO A 183 0.22 11.17 -20.65
C PRO A 183 -0.72 12.33 -20.97
N ALA A 184 -0.47 13.06 -22.06
CA ALA A 184 -1.27 14.20 -22.48
C ALA A 184 -2.78 13.89 -22.63
N THR A 185 -3.15 12.67 -22.96
CA THR A 185 -4.54 12.19 -23.06
C THR A 185 -5.29 12.16 -21.73
N LEU A 186 -4.57 12.06 -20.61
CA LEU A 186 -5.12 12.04 -19.25
C LEU A 186 -4.82 13.31 -18.48
N GLU A 187 -3.88 14.13 -18.95
CA GLU A 187 -3.40 15.32 -18.24
C GLU A 187 -4.54 16.25 -17.85
N GLY A 188 -4.50 16.71 -16.59
CA GLY A 188 -5.52 17.59 -16.03
C GLY A 188 -6.80 16.89 -15.58
N THR A 189 -6.96 15.59 -15.83
CA THR A 189 -8.06 14.81 -15.24
C THR A 189 -7.82 14.70 -13.74
N VAL A 190 -8.88 14.93 -12.95
CA VAL A 190 -8.82 14.87 -11.48
C VAL A 190 -9.85 13.86 -10.96
N PHE A 191 -9.40 12.98 -10.10
CA PHE A 191 -10.26 12.14 -9.27
C PHE A 191 -10.36 12.72 -7.87
N LEU A 192 -11.56 12.76 -7.33
CA LEU A 192 -11.83 13.01 -5.91
C LEU A 192 -12.60 11.80 -5.38
N VAL A 193 -12.10 11.21 -4.29
CA VAL A 193 -12.71 10.04 -3.65
C VAL A 193 -12.89 10.31 -2.17
N HIS A 194 -14.09 10.05 -1.66
CA HIS A 194 -14.35 9.89 -0.23
C HIS A 194 -14.54 8.41 0.04
N GLU A 195 -13.58 7.86 0.76
CA GLU A 195 -13.54 6.45 1.11
C GLU A 195 -14.25 6.24 2.43
N PRO A 196 -15.39 5.54 2.49
CA PRO A 196 -16.04 5.27 3.75
C PRO A 196 -15.29 4.23 4.57
N LEU A 197 -15.42 4.30 5.89
CA LEU A 197 -14.91 3.31 6.81
C LEU A 197 -15.63 1.96 6.60
N ASP A 198 -16.94 1.98 6.57
CA ASP A 198 -17.79 0.84 6.25
C ASP A 198 -18.38 1.02 4.86
N GLN A 199 -17.77 0.38 3.87
CA GLN A 199 -18.17 0.47 2.47
C GLN A 199 -19.43 -0.34 2.15
N VAL A 200 -19.84 -1.27 3.02
CA VAL A 200 -21.11 -2.01 2.87
C VAL A 200 -22.28 -1.13 3.29
N LYS A 201 -22.11 -0.38 4.39
CA LYS A 201 -23.11 0.59 4.87
C LYS A 201 -23.28 1.77 3.91
N GLN A 202 -22.18 2.25 3.34
CA GLN A 202 -22.15 3.39 2.42
C GLN A 202 -21.06 3.16 1.37
N THR A 203 -21.46 3.10 0.12
CA THR A 203 -20.51 2.91 -0.98
C THR A 203 -19.58 4.12 -1.14
N ARG A 204 -18.40 3.86 -1.68
CA ARG A 204 -17.42 4.88 -2.06
C ARG A 204 -18.08 5.99 -2.88
N SER A 205 -17.82 7.24 -2.53
CA SER A 205 -18.23 8.40 -3.31
C SER A 205 -17.05 8.89 -4.13
N ALA A 206 -17.20 8.92 -5.44
CA ALA A 206 -16.13 9.31 -6.35
C ALA A 206 -16.66 10.29 -7.41
N TRP A 207 -15.81 11.24 -7.77
CA TRP A 207 -16.04 12.23 -8.82
C TRP A 207 -14.82 12.30 -9.73
N ILE A 208 -15.09 12.50 -11.01
CA ILE A 208 -14.08 12.72 -12.03
C ILE A 208 -14.33 14.10 -12.67
N TYR A 209 -13.30 14.94 -12.63
CA TYR A 209 -13.22 16.11 -13.48
C TYR A 209 -12.49 15.74 -14.76
N ASN A 210 -13.17 15.88 -15.89
CA ASN A 210 -12.57 15.67 -17.21
C ASN A 210 -12.09 17.02 -17.78
N ALA A 211 -10.78 17.15 -17.99
CA ALA A 211 -10.18 18.39 -18.46
C ALA A 211 -10.65 18.80 -19.88
N GLY A 212 -10.84 17.83 -20.76
CA GLY A 212 -11.31 18.07 -22.13
C GLY A 212 -12.76 18.59 -22.19
N GLN A 213 -13.62 18.06 -21.35
CA GLN A 213 -15.04 18.45 -21.26
C GLN A 213 -15.29 19.59 -20.27
N ARG A 214 -14.33 19.91 -19.41
CA ARG A 214 -14.43 20.88 -18.30
C ARG A 214 -15.65 20.62 -17.38
N ARG A 215 -15.96 19.35 -17.15
CA ARG A 215 -17.14 18.91 -16.37
C ARG A 215 -16.74 17.92 -15.30
N VAL A 216 -17.41 18.03 -14.15
CA VAL A 216 -17.36 17.04 -13.07
C VAL A 216 -18.51 16.06 -13.27
N ARG A 217 -18.21 14.77 -13.14
CA ARG A 217 -19.20 13.69 -13.14
C ARG A 217 -19.01 12.84 -11.90
N ARG A 218 -20.09 12.28 -11.35
CA ARG A 218 -19.99 11.18 -10.41
C ARG A 218 -19.45 9.94 -11.13
N ALA A 219 -18.65 9.19 -10.42
CA ALA A 219 -18.08 7.93 -10.89
C ALA A 219 -18.47 6.78 -9.93
N PRO A 220 -19.75 6.36 -9.93
CA PRO A 220 -20.25 5.33 -9.02
C PRO A 220 -19.58 3.99 -9.26
N ASP A 221 -19.02 3.77 -10.46
CA ASP A 221 -18.39 2.53 -10.86
C ASP A 221 -16.97 2.34 -10.30
N LEU A 222 -16.41 3.33 -9.60
CA LEU A 222 -15.11 3.21 -8.93
C LEU A 222 -15.20 2.41 -7.62
N ALA A 223 -16.02 1.38 -7.58
CA ALA A 223 -16.17 0.46 -6.46
C ALA A 223 -15.88 -0.98 -6.91
N TYR A 224 -15.52 -1.83 -5.96
CA TYR A 224 -15.24 -3.25 -6.20
C TYR A 224 -14.18 -3.48 -7.29
N ASP A 225 -14.49 -4.39 -8.22
CA ASP A 225 -13.62 -4.92 -9.27
C ASP A 225 -13.73 -4.18 -10.61
N ASN A 226 -14.29 -2.99 -10.63
CA ASN A 226 -14.29 -2.16 -11.85
C ASN A 226 -12.87 -1.75 -12.23
N PHE A 227 -12.59 -1.70 -13.51
CA PHE A 227 -11.28 -1.29 -14.02
C PHE A 227 -10.97 0.16 -13.68
N THR A 228 -9.72 0.39 -13.28
CA THR A 228 -9.23 1.73 -13.00
C THR A 228 -8.77 2.40 -14.29
N ASP A 229 -9.18 3.65 -14.52
CA ASP A 229 -8.71 4.43 -15.66
C ASP A 229 -7.18 4.51 -15.71
N GLY A 230 -6.64 4.49 -16.92
CA GLY A 230 -5.20 4.52 -17.15
C GLY A 230 -4.46 3.21 -16.88
N THR A 231 -5.14 2.12 -16.53
CA THR A 231 -4.49 0.82 -16.28
C THR A 231 -4.68 -0.20 -17.40
N GLU A 232 -5.35 0.17 -18.48
CA GLU A 232 -5.69 -0.74 -19.60
C GLU A 232 -6.38 -2.05 -19.15
N GLY A 233 -7.17 -1.98 -18.08
CA GLY A 233 -7.83 -3.15 -17.52
C GLY A 233 -6.92 -4.10 -16.73
N MET A 234 -5.66 -3.74 -16.51
CA MET A 234 -4.71 -4.58 -15.77
C MET A 234 -4.82 -4.46 -14.25
N ARG A 235 -5.64 -3.53 -13.76
CA ARG A 235 -5.91 -3.35 -12.33
C ARG A 235 -7.35 -2.95 -12.10
N THR A 236 -7.97 -3.54 -11.09
CA THR A 236 -9.29 -3.16 -10.60
C THR A 236 -9.19 -2.13 -9.46
N SER A 237 -10.31 -1.46 -9.15
CA SER A 237 -10.36 -0.39 -8.14
C SER A 237 -10.03 -0.91 -6.73
N ASP A 238 -10.44 -2.13 -6.41
CA ASP A 238 -10.19 -2.77 -5.12
C ASP A 238 -8.76 -3.31 -4.95
N GLN A 239 -7.98 -3.43 -6.03
CA GLN A 239 -6.56 -3.79 -5.97
C GLN A 239 -5.64 -2.60 -5.62
N PHE A 240 -6.20 -1.40 -5.48
CA PHE A 240 -5.40 -0.26 -5.05
C PHE A 240 -4.83 -0.50 -3.65
N ASP A 241 -3.54 -0.15 -3.46
CA ASP A 241 -2.86 -0.25 -2.18
C ASP A 241 -2.87 -1.68 -1.58
N ALA A 242 -2.58 -2.68 -2.40
CA ALA A 242 -2.70 -4.12 -2.22
C ALA A 242 -4.15 -4.61 -2.16
N TRP A 243 -4.99 -4.04 -1.35
CA TRP A 243 -6.44 -4.20 -1.37
C TRP A 243 -7.14 -3.02 -0.70
N ASN A 244 -8.13 -2.44 -1.38
CA ASN A 244 -8.93 -1.33 -0.88
C ASN A 244 -10.33 -1.37 -1.50
N GLY A 245 -11.27 -2.02 -0.85
CA GLY A 245 -12.62 -2.21 -1.36
C GLY A 245 -13.62 -2.59 -0.27
N ALA A 246 -14.87 -2.78 -0.66
CA ALA A 246 -15.87 -3.35 0.20
C ALA A 246 -15.64 -4.87 0.35
N PRO A 247 -15.59 -5.39 1.57
CA PRO A 247 -15.19 -6.77 1.83
C PRO A 247 -16.29 -7.81 1.60
N ASP A 248 -17.51 -7.39 1.33
CA ASP A 248 -18.72 -8.23 1.30
C ASP A 248 -18.80 -9.20 0.11
N ARG A 249 -17.98 -9.01 -0.92
CA ARG A 249 -17.89 -9.92 -2.08
C ARG A 249 -16.80 -10.98 -1.95
N TYR A 250 -16.13 -11.07 -0.79
CA TYR A 250 -14.99 -11.96 -0.57
C TYR A 250 -15.21 -12.85 0.65
N ASP A 251 -14.75 -14.08 0.56
CA ASP A 251 -14.62 -14.98 1.69
C ASP A 251 -13.24 -14.82 2.34
N TRP A 252 -13.22 -14.24 3.53
CA TRP A 252 -11.98 -13.91 4.24
C TRP A 252 -11.54 -15.05 5.15
N LYS A 253 -10.40 -15.65 4.83
CA LYS A 253 -9.84 -16.75 5.61
C LYS A 253 -8.45 -16.41 6.13
N LEU A 254 -8.24 -16.51 7.44
CA LEU A 254 -6.93 -16.44 8.05
C LEU A 254 -6.19 -17.77 7.81
N ILE A 255 -5.18 -17.76 6.94
CA ILE A 255 -4.38 -18.95 6.63
C ILE A 255 -3.30 -19.17 7.71
N GLY A 256 -2.79 -18.08 8.28
CA GLY A 256 -1.74 -18.11 9.29
C GLY A 256 -0.68 -17.04 9.03
N ARG A 257 0.45 -17.23 9.69
CA ARG A 257 1.61 -16.35 9.61
C ARG A 257 2.73 -17.04 8.88
N LYS A 258 3.34 -16.32 7.92
CA LYS A 258 4.44 -16.82 7.11
C LYS A 258 5.57 -15.81 7.05
N GLU A 259 6.80 -16.28 6.93
CA GLU A 259 7.96 -15.48 6.56
C GLU A 259 8.13 -15.56 5.04
N ILE A 260 8.08 -14.41 4.38
CA ILE A 260 8.21 -14.32 2.92
C ILE A 260 9.18 -13.21 2.55
N TYR A 261 9.79 -13.32 1.37
CA TYR A 261 10.54 -12.23 0.79
C TYR A 261 9.57 -11.16 0.28
N VAL A 262 9.86 -9.90 0.59
CA VAL A 262 9.04 -8.76 0.16
C VAL A 262 9.96 -7.64 -0.34
N PRO A 263 9.53 -6.82 -1.32
CA PRO A 263 10.15 -5.52 -1.56
C PRO A 263 10.07 -4.69 -0.28
N TYR A 264 11.22 -4.26 0.23
CA TYR A 264 11.29 -3.48 1.46
C TYR A 264 12.41 -2.45 1.37
N ASN A 265 12.18 -1.25 1.91
CA ASN A 265 13.13 -0.14 1.77
C ASN A 265 13.55 0.11 0.31
N SER A 266 12.59 0.17 -0.60
CA SER A 266 12.81 0.28 -2.05
C SER A 266 13.17 1.72 -2.48
N PHE A 267 14.09 2.37 -1.78
CA PHE A 267 14.48 3.76 -1.99
C PHE A 267 14.95 4.06 -3.41
N LYS A 268 15.59 3.07 -4.07
CA LYS A 268 16.05 3.21 -5.47
C LYS A 268 14.92 3.48 -6.46
N LEU A 269 13.69 3.03 -6.17
CA LEU A 269 12.52 3.30 -7.02
C LEU A 269 12.06 4.76 -6.95
N ALA A 270 12.46 5.50 -5.90
CA ALA A 270 12.16 6.92 -5.74
C ALA A 270 13.26 7.82 -6.27
N ASP A 271 14.34 7.26 -6.83
CA ASP A 271 15.44 8.03 -7.41
C ASP A 271 14.98 8.73 -8.70
N LYS A 272 15.08 10.07 -8.71
CA LYS A 272 14.67 10.89 -9.86
C LYS A 272 15.54 10.66 -11.11
N SER A 273 16.72 10.07 -10.97
CA SER A 273 17.61 9.72 -12.08
C SER A 273 17.26 8.40 -12.75
N LEU A 274 16.31 7.62 -12.16
CA LEU A 274 15.89 6.36 -12.72
C LEU A 274 15.32 6.55 -14.12
N LYS A 275 15.88 5.83 -15.09
CA LYS A 275 15.39 5.79 -16.48
C LYS A 275 14.58 4.51 -16.68
N TYR A 276 13.46 4.66 -17.37
CA TYR A 276 12.52 3.58 -17.67
C TYR A 276 12.58 3.23 -19.15
#